data_19af2f8f8b2ee49dda93f1faee5f1edd
#
_entry.id   19af2f8f8b2ee49dda93f1faee5f1edd
#
_cell.length_a   1.000
_cell.length_b   1.000
_cell.length_c   1.000
_cell.angle_alpha   90.00
_cell.angle_beta   90.00
_cell.angle_gamma   90.00
#
_symmetry.space_group_name_H-M   'P 1'
#
loop_
_entity.id
_entity.type
_entity.pdbx_description
1 polymer ?
#
loop_
_entity_poly.entity_id
_entity_poly.type
_entity_poly.pdbx_seq_one_letter_code
_entity_poly.pdbx_strand_id
1 'polypeptide(L)'
;MLDIQREQCVENISFILLNQLLAQTDASFQGLVKLKQQIRDYVANDGQIKLLLPAFPCKTNNLDKVLGHKPDMGEYLVLRKFVKAIRDIQAVYKPGVTFYIFSDYHTFSDYISVDLEHHYEYSDELRKMVESMNCSDYLKIVNFEHFEAFDGLTDDQYFRGLKDKFGDPSYEQNFAELKLRNNKMNNTYLGLKKFMNQDQKHVLSKYSYKSRRQRLAEIAKGMMVQGKALDSFLQAHFGDCIRLSIHEHPMVGKKYSLFLFEEKQFKTPWHSTMMFDSTTGKFVVDSREKHLNSRGVIIPVMHQERAWCYLKLTARTEEMAHQLKQLSATLYHEKSGLVLESNTADLPVSSLNQKELRHLMKEFGTVTLRGFNEFSEPTEMENWYCERGSAVPWQFGQVQIMASQHTEHAALPLHWNLMCPPSYMGVNQDKYCYEDYTPDEFILYCRCHSNQQHDGVSAIISVDAALAAISVHGFEREALRNTSLRYSPQTQHPEPESMVYPLVTQCPWSKQDVVRWAQSEGEHAQSEILFSINAEIVASPTYDQVAPLENRMNQICGDERLQTRHQIQEGDLLLVNNHSTLMGAEPFIGKRELWRMQLQPKSVNSPWQPHNMAEFNRAS
;
A
#
# COMPACT_ATOMS: atom_id res chain seq x y z
N MET A 1 -15.13 -35.33 -11.75
CA MET A 1 -13.87 -34.58 -11.48
C MET A 1 -14.01 -33.10 -11.85
N LEU A 2 -14.41 -32.73 -13.05
CA LEU A 2 -14.61 -31.32 -13.49
C LEU A 2 -15.59 -30.54 -12.60
N ASP A 3 -16.71 -31.14 -12.18
CA ASP A 3 -17.69 -30.47 -11.32
C ASP A 3 -17.17 -30.19 -9.91
N ILE A 4 -16.30 -31.05 -9.37
CA ILE A 4 -15.69 -30.85 -8.05
C ILE A 4 -14.68 -29.68 -8.12
N GLN A 5 -13.89 -29.59 -9.18
CA GLN A 5 -12.94 -28.49 -9.38
C GLN A 5 -13.65 -27.14 -9.58
N ARG A 6 -14.75 -27.12 -10.34
CA ARG A 6 -15.56 -25.91 -10.52
C ARG A 6 -16.18 -25.44 -9.21
N GLU A 7 -16.74 -26.35 -8.41
CA GLU A 7 -17.31 -26.00 -7.12
C GLU A 7 -16.22 -25.49 -6.15
N GLN A 8 -15.02 -26.07 -6.18
CA GLN A 8 -13.89 -25.57 -5.38
C GLN A 8 -13.50 -24.15 -5.80
N CYS A 9 -13.50 -23.82 -7.11
CA CYS A 9 -13.30 -22.45 -7.58
C CYS A 9 -14.37 -21.49 -7.04
N VAL A 10 -15.66 -21.89 -7.06
CA VAL A 10 -16.76 -21.09 -6.51
C VAL A 10 -16.54 -20.79 -5.03
N GLU A 11 -16.15 -21.81 -4.25
CA GLU A 11 -15.87 -21.64 -2.80
C GLU A 11 -14.68 -20.69 -2.58
N ASN A 12 -13.58 -20.90 -3.30
CA ASN A 12 -12.38 -20.05 -3.16
C ASN A 12 -12.68 -18.59 -3.52
N ILE A 13 -13.36 -18.33 -4.65
CA ILE A 13 -13.73 -16.98 -5.06
C ILE A 13 -14.68 -16.34 -4.05
N SER A 14 -15.68 -17.09 -3.59
CA SER A 14 -16.62 -16.60 -2.56
C SER A 14 -15.89 -16.22 -1.28
N PHE A 15 -14.93 -17.06 -0.85
CA PHE A 15 -14.11 -16.81 0.32
C PHE A 15 -13.27 -15.53 0.17
N ILE A 16 -12.64 -15.32 -1.00
CA ILE A 16 -11.87 -14.10 -1.28
C ILE A 16 -12.77 -12.87 -1.19
N LEU A 17 -13.92 -12.88 -1.87
CA LEU A 17 -14.85 -11.74 -1.85
C LEU A 17 -15.36 -11.45 -0.43
N LEU A 18 -15.75 -12.48 0.34
CA LEU A 18 -16.24 -12.30 1.71
C LEU A 18 -15.18 -11.74 2.66
N ASN A 19 -13.95 -12.22 2.58
CA ASN A 19 -12.92 -11.82 3.52
C ASN A 19 -12.21 -10.52 3.17
N GLN A 20 -12.15 -10.17 1.88
CA GLN A 20 -11.39 -9.00 1.45
C GLN A 20 -12.26 -7.80 1.10
N LEU A 21 -13.47 -7.99 0.58
CA LEU A 21 -14.28 -6.91 0.07
C LEU A 21 -15.59 -6.72 0.84
N LEU A 22 -16.37 -7.79 1.04
CA LEU A 22 -17.74 -7.65 1.50
C LEU A 22 -17.83 -7.29 2.99
N ALA A 23 -18.84 -6.50 3.33
CA ALA A 23 -19.11 -6.09 4.71
C ALA A 23 -19.57 -7.25 5.59
N GLN A 24 -20.11 -8.31 5.00
CA GLN A 24 -20.56 -9.52 5.68
C GLN A 24 -19.63 -10.69 5.37
N THR A 25 -19.05 -11.28 6.40
CA THR A 25 -17.99 -12.31 6.28
C THR A 25 -18.35 -13.66 6.89
N ASP A 26 -19.52 -13.81 7.54
CA ASP A 26 -19.91 -15.06 8.20
C ASP A 26 -20.78 -15.96 7.31
N ALA A 27 -20.86 -17.26 7.67
CA ALA A 27 -21.64 -18.26 6.95
C ALA A 27 -23.15 -18.05 7.07
N SER A 28 -23.62 -17.22 8.00
CA SER A 28 -25.04 -16.89 8.17
C SER A 28 -25.51 -15.80 7.21
N PHE A 29 -24.63 -15.29 6.38
CA PHE A 29 -24.93 -14.27 5.39
C PHE A 29 -26.05 -14.69 4.44
N GLN A 30 -27.20 -14.02 4.51
CA GLN A 30 -28.40 -14.39 3.74
C GLN A 30 -28.20 -14.31 2.21
N GLY A 31 -27.34 -13.41 1.73
CA GLY A 31 -27.01 -13.26 0.32
C GLY A 31 -26.02 -14.28 -0.23
N LEU A 32 -25.40 -15.11 0.64
CA LEU A 32 -24.31 -16.01 0.24
C LEU A 32 -24.72 -17.03 -0.82
N VAL A 33 -25.89 -17.62 -0.69
CA VAL A 33 -26.43 -18.58 -1.68
C VAL A 33 -26.55 -17.94 -3.06
N LYS A 34 -27.05 -16.69 -3.12
CA LYS A 34 -27.16 -15.95 -4.39
C LYS A 34 -25.81 -15.53 -4.93
N LEU A 35 -24.89 -15.09 -4.06
CA LEU A 35 -23.51 -14.76 -4.46
C LEU A 35 -22.83 -15.98 -5.08
N LYS A 36 -22.86 -17.13 -4.41
CA LYS A 36 -22.30 -18.38 -4.94
C LYS A 36 -22.97 -18.80 -6.23
N GLN A 37 -24.30 -18.61 -6.36
CA GLN A 37 -24.99 -18.92 -7.61
C GLN A 37 -24.51 -18.02 -8.75
N GLN A 38 -24.40 -16.70 -8.53
CA GLN A 38 -23.87 -15.79 -9.55
C GLN A 38 -22.44 -16.15 -9.96
N ILE A 39 -21.57 -16.49 -9.00
CA ILE A 39 -20.20 -16.95 -9.29
C ILE A 39 -20.24 -18.27 -10.08
N ARG A 40 -21.10 -19.22 -9.68
CA ARG A 40 -21.25 -20.52 -10.34
C ARG A 40 -21.68 -20.36 -11.79
N ASP A 41 -22.55 -19.39 -12.09
CA ASP A 41 -23.01 -19.12 -13.45
C ASP A 41 -21.84 -18.65 -14.37
N TYR A 42 -20.90 -17.87 -13.83
CA TYR A 42 -19.66 -17.52 -14.56
C TYR A 42 -18.71 -18.72 -14.71
N VAL A 43 -18.48 -19.46 -13.64
CA VAL A 43 -17.54 -20.61 -13.63
C VAL A 43 -18.04 -21.73 -14.54
N ALA A 44 -19.36 -21.97 -14.60
CA ALA A 44 -19.96 -22.99 -15.47
C ALA A 44 -19.70 -22.73 -16.95
N ASN A 45 -19.59 -21.46 -17.34
CA ASN A 45 -19.38 -21.02 -18.71
C ASN A 45 -17.92 -20.64 -19.01
N ASP A 46 -16.99 -20.92 -18.09
CA ASP A 46 -15.59 -20.46 -18.15
C ASP A 46 -15.46 -18.95 -18.44
N GLY A 47 -16.44 -18.17 -17.94
CA GLY A 47 -16.58 -16.74 -18.17
C GLY A 47 -15.86 -15.89 -17.12
N GLN A 48 -15.32 -14.75 -17.56
CA GLN A 48 -14.72 -13.78 -16.64
C GLN A 48 -15.78 -13.20 -15.71
N ILE A 49 -15.53 -13.22 -14.38
CA ILE A 49 -16.43 -12.65 -13.37
C ILE A 49 -16.45 -11.13 -13.53
N LYS A 50 -17.63 -10.53 -13.45
CA LYS A 50 -17.81 -9.07 -13.52
C LYS A 50 -18.34 -8.52 -12.21
N LEU A 51 -17.58 -7.61 -11.60
CA LEU A 51 -17.99 -6.85 -10.43
C LEU A 51 -18.30 -5.41 -10.82
N LEU A 52 -19.31 -4.81 -10.24
CA LEU A 52 -19.69 -3.41 -10.48
C LEU A 52 -19.85 -2.64 -9.18
N LEU A 53 -19.14 -1.53 -9.04
CA LEU A 53 -19.23 -0.61 -7.92
C LEU A 53 -19.45 0.84 -8.41
N PRO A 54 -20.60 1.46 -8.23
CA PRO A 54 -20.75 2.91 -8.36
C PRO A 54 -20.05 3.60 -7.18
N ALA A 55 -19.02 4.37 -7.49
CA ALA A 55 -18.15 4.99 -6.49
C ALA A 55 -17.16 5.96 -7.13
N PHE A 56 -16.39 6.69 -6.32
CA PHE A 56 -15.31 7.59 -6.74
C PHE A 56 -15.80 8.71 -7.67
N PRO A 57 -16.84 9.47 -7.26
CA PRO A 57 -17.34 10.59 -8.08
C PRO A 57 -16.33 11.74 -8.19
N CYS A 58 -15.85 12.21 -7.06
CA CYS A 58 -14.88 13.29 -6.86
C CYS A 58 -14.67 13.52 -5.36
N LYS A 59 -13.62 14.22 -4.96
CA LYS A 59 -13.48 14.71 -3.58
C LYS A 59 -14.51 15.82 -3.30
N THR A 60 -15.05 15.83 -2.08
CA THR A 60 -15.87 16.95 -1.61
C THR A 60 -15.05 18.23 -1.51
N ASN A 61 -15.68 19.40 -1.76
CA ASN A 61 -15.04 20.70 -1.54
C ASN A 61 -14.96 21.09 -0.05
N ASN A 62 -15.41 20.23 0.86
CA ASN A 62 -15.35 20.50 2.29
C ASN A 62 -13.97 20.16 2.86
N LEU A 63 -13.09 21.16 2.98
CA LEU A 63 -11.74 21.03 3.52
C LEU A 63 -11.69 20.66 5.02
N ASP A 64 -12.80 20.66 5.76
CA ASP A 64 -12.85 20.06 7.09
C ASP A 64 -12.82 18.52 7.02
N LYS A 65 -13.08 17.93 5.84
CA LYS A 65 -13.14 16.49 5.62
C LYS A 65 -11.92 15.94 4.89
N VAL A 66 -11.42 16.65 3.88
CA VAL A 66 -10.42 16.17 2.92
C VAL A 66 -9.20 17.08 2.85
N LEU A 67 -8.11 16.60 2.27
CA LEU A 67 -6.86 17.36 2.08
C LEU A 67 -6.93 18.31 0.88
N GLY A 68 -7.69 17.97 -0.12
CA GLY A 68 -7.83 18.71 -1.37
C GLY A 68 -8.78 18.01 -2.32
N HIS A 69 -8.79 18.40 -3.60
CA HIS A 69 -9.71 17.85 -4.61
C HIS A 69 -9.14 16.62 -5.34
N LYS A 70 -7.83 16.39 -5.29
CA LYS A 70 -7.19 15.22 -5.92
C LYS A 70 -7.26 13.98 -5.03
N PRO A 71 -7.22 12.77 -5.61
CA PRO A 71 -7.09 11.54 -4.85
C PRO A 71 -5.86 11.57 -3.95
N ASP A 72 -5.96 10.93 -2.80
CA ASP A 72 -4.87 10.85 -1.81
C ASP A 72 -4.65 9.41 -1.32
N MET A 73 -3.94 9.23 -0.21
CA MET A 73 -3.70 7.91 0.40
C MET A 73 -4.98 7.10 0.58
N GLY A 74 -6.13 7.74 0.78
CA GLY A 74 -7.41 7.05 0.97
C GLY A 74 -7.84 6.28 -0.27
N GLU A 75 -7.84 6.93 -1.43
CA GLU A 75 -8.15 6.27 -2.71
C GLU A 75 -7.11 5.22 -3.04
N TYR A 76 -5.82 5.52 -2.85
CA TYR A 76 -4.74 4.58 -3.11
C TYR A 76 -4.89 3.26 -2.33
N LEU A 77 -5.17 3.33 -1.02
CA LEU A 77 -5.37 2.13 -0.19
C LEU A 77 -6.60 1.32 -0.62
N VAL A 78 -7.68 1.99 -1.00
CA VAL A 78 -8.88 1.31 -1.50
C VAL A 78 -8.63 0.61 -2.84
N LEU A 79 -7.97 1.29 -3.78
CA LEU A 79 -7.63 0.70 -5.08
C LEU A 79 -6.68 -0.50 -4.89
N ARG A 80 -5.67 -0.40 -4.01
CA ARG A 80 -4.79 -1.54 -3.67
C ARG A 80 -5.57 -2.74 -3.12
N LYS A 81 -6.57 -2.50 -2.28
CA LYS A 81 -7.44 -3.55 -1.75
C LYS A 81 -8.20 -4.26 -2.88
N PHE A 82 -8.72 -3.51 -3.86
CA PHE A 82 -9.38 -4.09 -5.02
C PHE A 82 -8.40 -4.87 -5.91
N VAL A 83 -7.24 -4.30 -6.19
CA VAL A 83 -6.17 -4.96 -6.97
C VAL A 83 -5.75 -6.27 -6.29
N LYS A 84 -5.62 -6.29 -4.97
CA LYS A 84 -5.31 -7.51 -4.22
C LYS A 84 -6.39 -8.57 -4.43
N ALA A 85 -7.67 -8.23 -4.27
CA ALA A 85 -8.77 -9.16 -4.47
C ALA A 85 -8.83 -9.69 -5.91
N ILE A 86 -8.61 -8.83 -6.91
CA ILE A 86 -8.53 -9.22 -8.33
C ILE A 86 -7.43 -10.27 -8.53
N ARG A 87 -6.23 -10.02 -8.04
CA ARG A 87 -5.08 -10.93 -8.18
C ARG A 87 -5.30 -12.26 -7.46
N ASP A 88 -5.87 -12.21 -6.26
CA ASP A 88 -6.15 -13.43 -5.50
C ASP A 88 -7.24 -14.28 -6.19
N ILE A 89 -8.22 -13.67 -6.87
CA ILE A 89 -9.20 -14.39 -7.69
C ILE A 89 -8.51 -14.97 -8.95
N GLN A 90 -7.67 -14.22 -9.64
CA GLN A 90 -6.93 -14.70 -10.81
C GLN A 90 -6.04 -15.91 -10.48
N ALA A 91 -5.47 -15.95 -9.28
CA ALA A 91 -4.64 -17.06 -8.82
C ALA A 91 -5.42 -18.39 -8.65
N VAL A 92 -6.74 -18.33 -8.42
CA VAL A 92 -7.57 -19.51 -8.19
C VAL A 92 -8.55 -19.81 -9.34
N TYR A 93 -8.71 -18.85 -10.26
CA TYR A 93 -9.64 -18.95 -11.39
C TYR A 93 -9.05 -18.26 -12.62
N LYS A 94 -8.61 -19.04 -13.61
CA LYS A 94 -7.87 -18.54 -14.78
C LYS A 94 -8.59 -17.46 -15.60
N PRO A 95 -9.93 -17.51 -15.86
CA PRO A 95 -10.62 -16.41 -16.54
C PRO A 95 -10.61 -15.12 -15.71
N GLY A 96 -10.44 -15.20 -14.39
CA GLY A 96 -10.29 -14.08 -13.49
C GLY A 96 -11.54 -13.22 -13.32
N VAL A 97 -11.32 -11.95 -13.00
CA VAL A 97 -12.37 -10.98 -12.71
C VAL A 97 -12.09 -9.64 -13.37
N THR A 98 -13.11 -8.99 -13.90
CA THR A 98 -13.08 -7.57 -14.24
C THR A 98 -13.90 -6.80 -13.19
N PHE A 99 -13.29 -5.80 -12.60
CA PHE A 99 -13.91 -4.93 -11.61
C PHE A 99 -14.19 -3.57 -12.24
N TYR A 100 -15.46 -3.24 -12.45
CA TYR A 100 -15.91 -1.94 -12.95
C TYR A 100 -16.19 -1.00 -11.79
N ILE A 101 -15.48 0.13 -11.76
CA ILE A 101 -15.82 1.29 -10.94
C ILE A 101 -16.59 2.24 -11.86
N PHE A 102 -17.88 2.44 -11.59
CA PHE A 102 -18.66 3.43 -12.28
C PHE A 102 -18.57 4.76 -11.54
N SER A 103 -17.84 5.73 -12.11
CA SER A 103 -17.75 7.08 -11.53
C SER A 103 -19.08 7.80 -11.71
N ASP A 104 -19.76 8.06 -10.60
CA ASP A 104 -21.13 8.55 -10.57
C ASP A 104 -21.24 10.07 -10.36
N TYR A 105 -20.17 10.84 -10.65
CA TYR A 105 -20.14 12.29 -10.54
C TYR A 105 -21.32 12.96 -11.27
N HIS A 106 -21.47 12.68 -12.56
CA HIS A 106 -22.53 13.30 -13.39
C HIS A 106 -23.95 12.93 -12.95
N THR A 107 -24.13 11.86 -12.18
CA THR A 107 -25.43 11.54 -11.57
C THR A 107 -25.87 12.59 -10.56
N PHE A 108 -24.92 13.25 -9.89
CA PHE A 108 -25.19 14.15 -8.78
C PHE A 108 -24.59 15.55 -8.96
N SER A 109 -24.01 15.86 -10.11
CA SER A 109 -23.28 17.11 -10.38
C SER A 109 -24.04 18.37 -9.98
N ASP A 110 -25.32 18.47 -10.25
CA ASP A 110 -26.17 19.64 -9.91
C ASP A 110 -26.46 19.77 -8.41
N TYR A 111 -26.21 18.70 -7.63
CA TYR A 111 -26.50 18.65 -6.19
C TYR A 111 -25.24 18.72 -5.32
N ILE A 112 -24.09 18.41 -5.87
CA ILE A 112 -22.80 18.53 -5.19
C ILE A 112 -22.10 19.82 -5.64
N SER A 113 -21.47 20.52 -4.71
CA SER A 113 -20.80 21.79 -5.02
C SER A 113 -19.34 21.55 -5.40
N VAL A 114 -19.12 20.70 -6.41
CA VAL A 114 -17.78 20.37 -6.95
C VAL A 114 -17.76 20.69 -8.43
N ASP A 115 -16.78 21.46 -8.86
CA ASP A 115 -16.63 21.89 -10.23
C ASP A 115 -16.19 20.74 -11.15
N LEU A 116 -16.56 20.81 -12.43
CA LEU A 116 -16.26 19.79 -13.43
C LEU A 116 -14.74 19.59 -13.62
N GLU A 117 -13.96 20.67 -13.55
CA GLU A 117 -12.51 20.61 -13.63
C GLU A 117 -11.91 19.73 -12.52
N HIS A 118 -12.35 19.91 -11.28
CA HIS A 118 -11.92 19.09 -10.14
C HIS A 118 -12.30 17.61 -10.31
N HIS A 119 -13.45 17.33 -10.93
CA HIS A 119 -13.84 15.95 -11.27
C HIS A 119 -12.89 15.33 -12.28
N TYR A 120 -12.51 16.04 -13.34
CA TYR A 120 -11.58 15.52 -14.34
C TYR A 120 -10.20 15.28 -13.76
N GLU A 121 -9.65 16.26 -13.03
CA GLU A 121 -8.36 16.07 -12.35
C GLU A 121 -8.37 14.85 -11.40
N TYR A 122 -9.47 14.68 -10.65
CA TYR A 122 -9.65 13.54 -9.77
C TYR A 122 -9.68 12.21 -10.54
N SER A 123 -10.44 12.15 -11.62
CA SER A 123 -10.62 10.96 -12.44
C SER A 123 -9.32 10.56 -13.15
N ASP A 124 -8.57 11.53 -13.67
CA ASP A 124 -7.29 11.28 -14.34
C ASP A 124 -6.24 10.76 -13.37
N GLU A 125 -6.14 11.34 -12.18
CA GLU A 125 -5.24 10.85 -11.14
C GLU A 125 -5.61 9.43 -10.65
N LEU A 126 -6.90 9.10 -10.56
CA LEU A 126 -7.34 7.73 -10.25
C LEU A 126 -6.91 6.73 -11.33
N ARG A 127 -7.05 7.09 -12.63
CA ARG A 127 -6.60 6.23 -13.73
C ARG A 127 -5.09 5.99 -13.67
N LYS A 128 -4.30 7.04 -13.43
CA LYS A 128 -2.83 6.94 -13.23
C LYS A 128 -2.48 6.01 -12.05
N MET A 129 -3.22 6.08 -10.94
CA MET A 129 -3.03 5.16 -9.81
C MET A 129 -3.29 3.71 -10.20
N VAL A 130 -4.35 3.43 -10.98
CA VAL A 130 -4.64 2.07 -11.46
C VAL A 130 -3.56 1.58 -12.43
N GLU A 131 -3.08 2.45 -13.29
CA GLU A 131 -1.97 2.18 -14.23
C GLU A 131 -0.67 1.86 -13.46
N SER A 132 -0.32 2.65 -12.45
CA SER A 132 0.88 2.42 -11.63
C SER A 132 0.82 1.07 -10.89
N MET A 133 -0.39 0.59 -10.58
CA MET A 133 -0.61 -0.73 -9.99
C MET A 133 -0.58 -1.88 -11.01
N ASN A 134 -0.35 -1.62 -12.30
CA ASN A 134 -0.38 -2.61 -13.39
C ASN A 134 -1.68 -3.46 -13.37
N CYS A 135 -2.83 -2.82 -13.26
CA CYS A 135 -4.13 -3.50 -13.16
C CYS A 135 -5.24 -2.94 -14.08
N SER A 136 -4.89 -2.08 -15.03
CA SER A 136 -5.85 -1.40 -15.92
C SER A 136 -6.68 -2.34 -16.79
N ASP A 137 -6.18 -3.55 -17.07
CA ASP A 137 -6.94 -4.55 -17.84
C ASP A 137 -8.11 -5.13 -17.04
N TYR A 138 -8.01 -5.14 -15.73
CA TYR A 138 -8.94 -5.83 -14.82
C TYR A 138 -9.71 -4.89 -13.89
N LEU A 139 -9.16 -3.70 -13.58
CA LEU A 139 -9.82 -2.66 -12.80
C LEU A 139 -10.11 -1.47 -13.70
N LYS A 140 -11.35 -1.31 -14.10
CA LYS A 140 -11.79 -0.33 -15.10
C LYS A 140 -12.60 0.79 -14.46
N ILE A 141 -12.19 2.03 -14.67
CA ILE A 141 -12.94 3.22 -14.27
C ILE A 141 -13.73 3.67 -15.48
N VAL A 142 -15.05 3.63 -15.39
CA VAL A 142 -15.99 3.98 -16.45
C VAL A 142 -16.98 5.05 -15.98
N ASN A 143 -17.49 5.85 -16.90
CA ASN A 143 -18.51 6.87 -16.69
C ASN A 143 -19.47 6.89 -17.89
N PHE A 144 -20.38 7.86 -17.98
CA PHE A 144 -21.38 7.92 -19.03
C PHE A 144 -20.81 8.04 -20.45
N GLU A 145 -19.64 8.65 -20.63
CA GLU A 145 -18.99 8.81 -21.94
C GLU A 145 -18.67 7.49 -22.65
N HIS A 146 -18.65 6.37 -21.93
CA HIS A 146 -18.36 5.05 -22.48
C HIS A 146 -19.59 4.32 -23.03
N PHE A 147 -20.76 4.99 -23.09
CA PHE A 147 -22.01 4.34 -23.46
C PHE A 147 -22.73 5.09 -24.58
N GLU A 148 -23.09 4.38 -25.65
CA GLU A 148 -23.84 4.91 -26.81
C GLU A 148 -25.13 5.67 -26.41
N ALA A 149 -25.74 5.29 -25.28
CA ALA A 149 -26.89 5.98 -24.75
C ALA A 149 -26.64 7.48 -24.46
N PHE A 150 -25.39 7.90 -24.35
CA PHE A 150 -24.99 9.27 -24.06
C PHE A 150 -24.19 9.93 -25.19
N ASP A 151 -24.06 9.26 -26.34
CA ASP A 151 -23.37 9.83 -27.50
C ASP A 151 -23.96 11.17 -27.93
N GLY A 152 -23.06 12.12 -28.22
CA GLY A 152 -23.44 13.46 -28.64
C GLY A 152 -23.94 14.40 -27.54
N LEU A 153 -23.97 13.93 -26.27
CA LEU A 153 -24.23 14.79 -25.12
C LEU A 153 -22.94 15.42 -24.62
N THR A 154 -23.05 16.68 -24.18
CA THR A 154 -21.97 17.34 -23.42
C THR A 154 -22.07 16.98 -21.93
N ASP A 155 -21.01 17.24 -21.17
CA ASP A 155 -20.95 16.94 -19.74
C ASP A 155 -22.13 17.54 -18.95
N ASP A 156 -22.48 18.77 -19.24
CA ASP A 156 -23.64 19.44 -18.61
C ASP A 156 -24.98 18.76 -18.93
N GLN A 157 -25.02 17.97 -20.00
CA GLN A 157 -26.22 17.27 -20.44
C GLN A 157 -26.35 15.87 -19.84
N TYR A 158 -25.27 15.26 -19.35
CA TYR A 158 -25.30 13.91 -18.77
C TYR A 158 -26.29 13.81 -17.60
N PHE A 159 -26.29 14.80 -16.72
CA PHE A 159 -27.21 14.83 -15.57
C PHE A 159 -28.69 14.74 -16.02
N ARG A 160 -29.09 15.54 -17.02
CA ARG A 160 -30.47 15.54 -17.57
C ARG A 160 -30.71 14.30 -18.41
N GLY A 161 -29.77 13.93 -19.27
CA GLY A 161 -29.86 12.77 -20.14
C GLY A 161 -30.07 11.46 -19.37
N LEU A 162 -29.43 11.31 -18.19
CA LEU A 162 -29.69 10.18 -17.32
C LEU A 162 -31.16 10.10 -16.88
N LYS A 163 -31.68 11.21 -16.40
CA LYS A 163 -33.07 11.28 -15.95
C LYS A 163 -34.07 11.09 -17.09
N ASP A 164 -33.82 11.70 -18.25
CA ASP A 164 -34.71 11.66 -19.41
C ASP A 164 -34.78 10.24 -20.00
N LYS A 165 -33.68 9.50 -20.03
CA LYS A 165 -33.60 8.16 -20.64
C LYS A 165 -33.92 7.03 -19.67
N PHE A 166 -33.55 7.16 -18.39
CA PHE A 166 -33.61 6.08 -17.40
C PHE A 166 -34.40 6.44 -16.13
N GLY A 167 -34.95 7.66 -16.06
CA GLY A 167 -35.73 8.13 -14.93
C GLY A 167 -37.07 7.42 -14.80
N ASP A 168 -37.67 7.55 -13.63
CA ASP A 168 -39.04 7.09 -13.31
C ASP A 168 -39.91 8.29 -12.99
N PRO A 169 -40.70 8.82 -14.00
CA PRO A 169 -41.56 9.99 -13.79
C PRO A 169 -42.60 9.77 -12.69
N SER A 170 -43.10 8.55 -12.54
CA SER A 170 -44.13 8.25 -11.52
C SER A 170 -43.50 8.29 -10.11
N TYR A 171 -42.27 7.84 -9.94
CA TYR A 171 -41.54 7.96 -8.69
C TYR A 171 -41.33 9.42 -8.29
N GLU A 172 -40.94 10.27 -9.24
CA GLU A 172 -40.72 11.69 -8.99
C GLU A 172 -41.99 12.44 -8.64
N GLN A 173 -43.09 12.18 -9.39
CA GLN A 173 -44.41 12.80 -9.17
C GLN A 173 -44.98 12.41 -7.81
N ASN A 174 -44.91 11.14 -7.46
CA ASN A 174 -45.47 10.59 -6.22
C ASN A 174 -44.50 10.59 -5.04
N PHE A 175 -43.35 11.27 -5.16
CA PHE A 175 -42.28 11.22 -4.18
C PHE A 175 -42.72 11.51 -2.73
N ALA A 176 -43.57 12.55 -2.55
CA ALA A 176 -44.03 12.95 -1.23
C ALA A 176 -44.91 11.85 -0.57
N GLU A 177 -45.78 11.23 -1.34
CA GLU A 177 -46.67 10.16 -0.89
C GLU A 177 -45.89 8.87 -0.61
N LEU A 178 -45.01 8.47 -1.54
CA LEU A 178 -44.14 7.29 -1.39
C LEU A 178 -43.27 7.40 -0.13
N LYS A 179 -42.71 8.58 0.12
CA LYS A 179 -41.89 8.83 1.32
C LYS A 179 -42.70 8.68 2.62
N LEU A 180 -43.98 9.13 2.64
CA LEU A 180 -44.83 8.96 3.82
C LEU A 180 -45.22 7.52 4.07
N ARG A 181 -45.38 6.72 3.02
CA ARG A 181 -45.74 5.30 3.12
C ARG A 181 -44.56 4.34 3.35
N ASN A 182 -43.32 4.79 3.08
CA ASN A 182 -42.13 3.97 3.15
C ASN A 182 -41.08 4.55 4.12
N ASN A 183 -41.04 3.98 5.32
CA ASN A 183 -40.12 4.42 6.37
C ASN A 183 -38.64 4.35 5.94
N LYS A 184 -38.24 3.35 5.15
CA LYS A 184 -36.86 3.24 4.65
C LYS A 184 -36.53 4.40 3.71
N MET A 185 -37.43 4.72 2.79
CA MET A 185 -37.30 5.87 1.88
C MET A 185 -37.21 7.19 2.65
N ASN A 186 -38.04 7.36 3.68
CA ASN A 186 -38.03 8.57 4.52
C ASN A 186 -36.69 8.68 5.30
N ASN A 187 -36.20 7.58 5.87
CA ASN A 187 -34.94 7.58 6.58
C ASN A 187 -33.77 7.91 5.64
N THR A 188 -33.75 7.38 4.43
CA THR A 188 -32.74 7.72 3.40
C THR A 188 -32.81 9.21 3.07
N TYR A 189 -33.98 9.76 2.85
CA TYR A 189 -34.17 11.19 2.60
C TYR A 189 -33.67 12.09 3.74
N LEU A 190 -33.97 11.73 4.99
CA LEU A 190 -33.52 12.47 6.16
C LEU A 190 -31.99 12.32 6.33
N GLY A 191 -31.44 11.14 6.07
CA GLY A 191 -30.00 10.87 6.06
C GLY A 191 -29.26 11.74 5.05
N LEU A 192 -29.75 11.82 3.82
CA LEU A 192 -29.20 12.68 2.76
C LEU A 192 -29.23 14.16 3.17
N LYS A 193 -30.33 14.64 3.74
CA LYS A 193 -30.43 16.03 4.23
C LYS A 193 -29.36 16.32 5.30
N LYS A 194 -29.18 15.41 6.26
CA LYS A 194 -28.18 15.55 7.32
C LYS A 194 -26.77 15.54 6.73
N PHE A 195 -26.51 14.59 5.84
CA PHE A 195 -25.23 14.45 5.16
C PHE A 195 -24.87 15.70 4.35
N MET A 196 -25.75 16.15 3.46
CA MET A 196 -25.53 17.32 2.61
C MET A 196 -25.41 18.63 3.40
N ASN A 197 -26.12 18.75 4.53
CA ASN A 197 -25.95 19.90 5.42
C ASN A 197 -24.56 19.98 6.04
N GLN A 198 -23.92 18.84 6.32
CA GLN A 198 -22.54 18.77 6.81
C GLN A 198 -21.54 18.94 5.66
N ASP A 199 -21.78 18.26 4.55
CA ASP A 199 -20.88 18.23 3.40
C ASP A 199 -20.73 19.59 2.72
N GLN A 200 -21.86 20.29 2.52
CA GLN A 200 -21.91 21.61 1.91
C GLN A 200 -21.99 22.75 2.94
N LYS A 201 -21.52 22.56 4.16
CA LYS A 201 -21.56 23.55 5.25
C LYS A 201 -21.04 24.93 4.79
N HIS A 202 -19.92 24.95 4.05
CA HIS A 202 -19.28 26.16 3.54
C HIS A 202 -20.13 26.94 2.51
N VAL A 203 -20.94 26.26 1.71
CA VAL A 203 -21.84 26.86 0.74
C VAL A 203 -23.16 27.26 1.41
N LEU A 204 -23.73 26.35 2.21
CA LEU A 204 -25.04 26.51 2.83
C LEU A 204 -25.07 27.54 3.96
N SER A 205 -23.92 27.85 4.58
CA SER A 205 -23.82 28.90 5.61
C SER A 205 -24.22 30.30 5.11
N LYS A 206 -24.14 30.54 3.80
CA LYS A 206 -24.50 31.81 3.16
C LYS A 206 -26.01 32.05 3.10
N TYR A 207 -26.83 31.02 3.34
CA TYR A 207 -28.27 31.09 3.23
C TYR A 207 -28.97 31.25 4.58
N SER A 208 -30.14 31.91 4.62
CA SER A 208 -31.00 31.94 5.79
C SER A 208 -31.42 30.50 6.17
N TYR A 209 -31.81 30.30 7.42
CA TYR A 209 -32.25 28.99 7.93
C TYR A 209 -33.39 28.39 7.06
N LYS A 210 -34.38 29.23 6.69
CA LYS A 210 -35.51 28.79 5.87
C LYS A 210 -35.07 28.38 4.46
N SER A 211 -34.26 29.19 3.78
CA SER A 211 -33.74 28.90 2.45
C SER A 211 -32.85 27.67 2.43
N ARG A 212 -31.98 27.54 3.44
CA ARG A 212 -31.10 26.36 3.60
C ARG A 212 -31.92 25.08 3.75
N ARG A 213 -32.96 25.10 4.60
CA ARG A 213 -33.84 23.93 4.80
C ARG A 213 -34.57 23.52 3.52
N GLN A 214 -34.99 24.50 2.74
CA GLN A 214 -35.67 24.27 1.45
C GLN A 214 -34.68 23.65 0.44
N ARG A 215 -33.48 24.24 0.24
CA ARG A 215 -32.46 23.71 -0.66
C ARG A 215 -32.06 22.27 -0.29
N LEU A 216 -31.84 21.99 0.98
CA LEU A 216 -31.56 20.63 1.43
C LEU A 216 -32.67 19.62 1.14
N ALA A 217 -33.93 20.09 1.16
CA ALA A 217 -35.06 19.24 0.80
C ALA A 217 -35.10 18.95 -0.72
N GLU A 218 -34.78 19.93 -1.54
CA GLU A 218 -34.68 19.81 -3.00
C GLU A 218 -33.50 18.91 -3.39
N ILE A 219 -32.31 19.14 -2.82
CA ILE A 219 -31.13 18.32 -3.05
C ILE A 219 -31.41 16.85 -2.69
N ALA A 220 -31.96 16.60 -1.50
CA ALA A 220 -32.22 15.21 -1.07
C ALA A 220 -33.26 14.50 -1.93
N LYS A 221 -34.34 15.21 -2.35
CA LYS A 221 -35.31 14.67 -3.30
C LYS A 221 -34.63 14.36 -4.64
N GLY A 222 -33.90 15.34 -5.18
CA GLY A 222 -33.24 15.22 -6.47
C GLY A 222 -32.22 14.09 -6.52
N MET A 223 -31.38 13.96 -5.49
CA MET A 223 -30.40 12.84 -5.38
C MET A 223 -31.12 11.47 -5.36
N MET A 224 -32.26 11.34 -4.70
CA MET A 224 -33.03 10.09 -4.69
C MET A 224 -33.64 9.79 -6.05
N VAL A 225 -34.11 10.80 -6.78
CA VAL A 225 -34.66 10.64 -8.14
C VAL A 225 -33.56 10.24 -9.12
N GLN A 226 -32.41 10.92 -9.08
CA GLN A 226 -31.28 10.60 -9.93
C GLN A 226 -30.66 9.22 -9.58
N GLY A 227 -30.58 8.89 -8.30
CA GLY A 227 -30.12 7.56 -7.86
C GLY A 227 -31.01 6.42 -8.37
N LYS A 228 -32.34 6.68 -8.51
CA LYS A 228 -33.27 5.74 -9.14
C LYS A 228 -32.99 5.59 -10.64
N ALA A 229 -32.75 6.68 -11.34
CA ALA A 229 -32.37 6.66 -12.76
C ALA A 229 -31.03 5.93 -12.98
N LEU A 230 -30.03 6.20 -12.12
CA LEU A 230 -28.76 5.48 -12.15
C LEU A 230 -28.95 3.98 -11.93
N ASP A 231 -29.77 3.56 -10.98
CA ASP A 231 -30.05 2.13 -10.76
C ASP A 231 -30.66 1.48 -12.01
N SER A 232 -31.57 2.18 -12.73
CA SER A 232 -32.16 1.69 -13.99
C SER A 232 -31.14 1.60 -15.10
N PHE A 233 -30.27 2.60 -15.26
CA PHE A 233 -29.17 2.62 -16.21
C PHE A 233 -28.20 1.46 -15.96
N LEU A 234 -27.74 1.31 -14.71
CA LEU A 234 -26.79 0.26 -14.37
C LEU A 234 -27.39 -1.15 -14.51
N GLN A 235 -28.69 -1.30 -14.30
CA GLN A 235 -29.38 -2.57 -14.56
C GLN A 235 -29.42 -2.89 -16.06
N ALA A 236 -29.63 -1.87 -16.91
CA ALA A 236 -29.68 -2.06 -18.36
C ALA A 236 -28.31 -2.42 -18.97
N HIS A 237 -27.23 -1.80 -18.49
CA HIS A 237 -25.88 -1.96 -19.07
C HIS A 237 -24.97 -2.94 -18.35
N PHE A 238 -25.24 -3.25 -17.07
CA PHE A 238 -24.43 -4.13 -16.21
C PHE A 238 -25.30 -5.16 -15.47
N GLY A 239 -26.41 -5.58 -16.07
CA GLY A 239 -27.36 -6.50 -15.44
C GLY A 239 -26.78 -7.87 -15.13
N ASP A 240 -25.71 -8.26 -15.82
CA ASP A 240 -24.95 -9.50 -15.60
C ASP A 240 -23.89 -9.39 -14.49
N CYS A 241 -23.54 -8.17 -14.04
CA CYS A 241 -22.51 -7.97 -13.02
C CYS A 241 -22.99 -8.29 -11.61
N ILE A 242 -22.09 -8.81 -10.78
CA ILE A 242 -22.27 -8.84 -9.33
C ILE A 242 -22.19 -7.41 -8.79
N ARG A 243 -23.32 -6.89 -8.31
CA ARG A 243 -23.45 -5.50 -7.91
C ARG A 243 -22.97 -5.26 -6.49
N LEU A 244 -21.97 -4.41 -6.34
CA LEU A 244 -21.41 -3.96 -5.06
C LEU A 244 -21.99 -2.60 -4.66
N SER A 245 -21.90 -2.25 -3.39
CA SER A 245 -22.37 -0.97 -2.84
C SER A 245 -21.54 -0.51 -1.65
N ILE A 246 -21.22 0.78 -1.62
CA ILE A 246 -20.61 1.47 -0.48
C ILE A 246 -21.59 1.77 0.66
N HIS A 247 -22.87 1.44 0.49
CA HIS A 247 -23.91 1.64 1.48
C HIS A 247 -24.35 0.31 2.07
N GLU A 248 -24.88 0.36 3.28
CA GLU A 248 -25.47 -0.80 3.92
C GLU A 248 -26.73 -1.25 3.18
N HIS A 249 -26.79 -2.52 2.84
CA HIS A 249 -27.95 -3.18 2.25
C HIS A 249 -28.30 -4.45 3.05
N PRO A 250 -29.56 -4.93 2.97
CA PRO A 250 -30.01 -6.11 3.71
C PRO A 250 -29.39 -7.44 3.24
N MET A 251 -28.38 -7.41 2.38
CA MET A 251 -27.60 -8.56 1.93
C MET A 251 -28.44 -9.73 1.39
N VAL A 252 -29.47 -9.43 0.61
CA VAL A 252 -30.37 -10.44 -0.01
C VAL A 252 -30.02 -10.79 -1.45
N GLY A 253 -28.83 -10.40 -1.92
CA GLY A 253 -28.30 -10.82 -3.22
C GLY A 253 -28.67 -9.92 -4.41
N LYS A 254 -29.23 -8.73 -4.18
CA LYS A 254 -29.39 -7.71 -5.24
C LYS A 254 -28.19 -6.78 -5.34
N LYS A 255 -27.65 -6.38 -4.18
CA LYS A 255 -26.44 -5.58 -4.03
C LYS A 255 -25.73 -6.09 -2.78
N TYR A 256 -24.41 -6.16 -2.84
CA TYR A 256 -23.59 -6.60 -1.73
C TYR A 256 -22.82 -5.41 -1.16
N SER A 257 -23.02 -5.15 0.14
CA SER A 257 -22.30 -4.08 0.83
C SER A 257 -20.83 -4.41 0.97
N LEU A 258 -19.96 -3.42 0.82
CA LEU A 258 -18.53 -3.59 1.04
C LEU A 258 -17.98 -2.49 1.97
N PHE A 259 -16.92 -2.82 2.69
CA PHE A 259 -16.10 -1.82 3.38
C PHE A 259 -14.92 -1.43 2.51
N LEU A 260 -14.78 -0.14 2.24
CA LEU A 260 -13.65 0.36 1.45
C LEU A 260 -12.33 0.23 2.23
N PHE A 261 -12.36 0.45 3.54
CA PHE A 261 -11.22 0.36 4.42
C PHE A 261 -11.24 -0.90 5.29
N GLU A 262 -10.14 -1.20 5.95
CA GLU A 262 -10.06 -2.32 6.92
C GLU A 262 -10.96 -2.10 8.15
N GLU A 263 -11.16 -0.84 8.53
CA GLU A 263 -12.16 -0.48 9.52
C GLU A 263 -13.56 -0.88 9.02
N LYS A 264 -14.28 -1.64 9.84
CA LYS A 264 -15.64 -2.11 9.50
C LYS A 264 -16.67 -0.97 9.60
N GLN A 265 -16.49 0.06 8.78
CA GLN A 265 -17.34 1.26 8.72
C GLN A 265 -17.58 1.65 7.26
N PHE A 266 -18.78 2.19 6.99
CA PHE A 266 -19.13 2.73 5.66
C PHE A 266 -18.59 4.16 5.49
N LYS A 267 -17.25 4.29 5.46
CA LYS A 267 -16.55 5.53 5.16
C LYS A 267 -16.04 5.50 3.72
N THR A 268 -15.90 6.67 3.12
CA THR A 268 -15.44 6.81 1.73
C THR A 268 -14.25 7.77 1.66
N PRO A 269 -13.24 7.49 0.82
CA PRO A 269 -12.04 8.33 0.75
C PRO A 269 -12.34 9.74 0.25
N TRP A 270 -13.36 9.92 -0.58
CA TRP A 270 -13.73 11.24 -1.10
C TRP A 270 -14.47 12.13 -0.09
N HIS A 271 -14.78 11.63 1.11
CA HIS A 271 -15.35 12.38 2.23
C HIS A 271 -14.53 12.26 3.53
N SER A 272 -13.31 11.77 3.43
CA SER A 272 -12.44 11.57 4.60
C SER A 272 -10.97 11.71 4.22
N THR A 273 -10.13 11.68 5.24
CA THR A 273 -8.67 11.75 5.13
C THR A 273 -8.06 10.58 5.89
N MET A 274 -6.90 10.13 5.47
CA MET A 274 -6.14 9.08 6.13
C MET A 274 -5.12 9.69 7.09
N MET A 275 -4.94 9.03 8.24
CA MET A 275 -3.86 9.30 9.18
C MET A 275 -3.20 8.00 9.59
N PHE A 276 -1.89 7.91 9.44
CA PHE A 276 -1.14 6.80 10.02
C PHE A 276 -0.88 7.10 11.50
N ASP A 277 -1.45 6.29 12.38
CA ASP A 277 -1.18 6.37 13.83
C ASP A 277 0.02 5.49 14.17
N SER A 278 1.19 6.11 14.34
CA SER A 278 2.44 5.41 14.63
C SER A 278 2.40 4.62 15.94
N THR A 279 1.53 5.00 16.89
CA THR A 279 1.40 4.29 18.17
C THR A 279 0.77 2.91 18.01
N THR A 280 -0.18 2.78 17.08
CA THR A 280 -0.91 1.55 16.79
C THR A 280 -0.37 0.82 15.56
N GLY A 281 0.41 1.50 14.71
CA GLY A 281 0.89 0.99 13.44
C GLY A 281 -0.21 0.76 12.42
N LYS A 282 -1.28 1.59 12.44
CA LYS A 282 -2.45 1.44 11.57
C LYS A 282 -2.87 2.77 10.97
N PHE A 283 -3.44 2.69 9.77
CA PHE A 283 -4.19 3.80 9.21
C PHE A 283 -5.54 3.96 9.89
N VAL A 284 -5.90 5.20 10.16
CA VAL A 284 -7.21 5.63 10.70
C VAL A 284 -7.87 6.52 9.66
N VAL A 285 -9.11 6.22 9.32
CA VAL A 285 -9.90 7.02 8.38
C VAL A 285 -10.90 7.88 9.13
N ASP A 286 -10.85 9.19 8.98
CA ASP A 286 -11.84 10.13 9.53
C ASP A 286 -11.79 11.48 8.78
N SER A 287 -12.58 12.46 9.21
CA SER A 287 -12.48 13.82 8.67
C SER A 287 -11.15 14.47 9.07
N ARG A 288 -10.63 15.33 8.21
CA ARG A 288 -9.43 16.13 8.49
C ARG A 288 -9.51 16.87 9.82
N GLU A 289 -10.64 17.51 10.10
CA GLU A 289 -10.88 18.24 11.35
C GLU A 289 -10.69 17.33 12.58
N LYS A 290 -11.20 16.10 12.55
CA LYS A 290 -11.03 15.17 13.67
C LYS A 290 -9.59 14.70 13.85
N HIS A 291 -8.86 14.48 12.76
CA HIS A 291 -7.45 14.14 12.85
C HIS A 291 -6.64 15.26 13.51
N LEU A 292 -6.85 16.50 13.05
CA LEU A 292 -6.15 17.67 13.59
C LEU A 292 -6.48 17.95 15.08
N ASN A 293 -7.67 17.55 15.52
CA ASN A 293 -8.11 17.67 16.92
C ASN A 293 -7.75 16.43 17.78
N SER A 294 -7.08 15.42 17.21
CA SER A 294 -6.67 14.23 17.96
C SER A 294 -5.46 14.52 18.85
N ARG A 295 -5.31 13.71 19.92
CA ARG A 295 -4.14 13.84 20.81
C ARG A 295 -2.88 13.34 20.11
N GLY A 296 -1.78 14.05 20.26
CA GLY A 296 -0.47 13.74 19.68
C GLY A 296 0.02 14.84 18.76
N VAL A 297 1.15 14.61 18.14
CA VAL A 297 1.72 15.49 17.11
C VAL A 297 1.25 15.01 15.76
N ILE A 298 0.48 15.84 15.07
CA ILE A 298 -0.06 15.54 13.74
C ILE A 298 0.70 16.36 12.71
N ILE A 299 1.36 15.69 11.78
CA ILE A 299 2.10 16.32 10.68
C ILE A 299 1.56 15.84 9.35
N PRO A 300 1.47 16.71 8.33
CA PRO A 300 1.12 16.29 6.98
C PRO A 300 2.27 15.50 6.36
N VAL A 301 1.93 14.43 5.68
CA VAL A 301 2.85 13.66 4.84
C VAL A 301 2.64 14.09 3.39
N MET A 302 3.70 14.53 2.75
CA MET A 302 3.68 15.01 1.37
C MET A 302 4.04 13.87 0.40
N HIS A 303 3.42 13.88 -0.77
CA HIS A 303 3.80 13.05 -1.91
C HIS A 303 3.58 13.87 -3.19
N GLN A 304 4.59 13.93 -4.08
CA GLN A 304 4.53 14.72 -5.30
C GLN A 304 4.02 16.17 -5.05
N GLU A 305 4.64 16.84 -4.06
CA GLU A 305 4.37 18.24 -3.67
C GLU A 305 2.94 18.51 -3.13
N ARG A 306 2.16 17.48 -2.85
CA ARG A 306 0.81 17.60 -2.28
C ARG A 306 0.66 16.84 -0.96
N ALA A 307 -0.24 17.31 -0.11
CA ALA A 307 -0.61 16.59 1.09
C ALA A 307 -1.27 15.27 0.71
N TRP A 308 -0.75 14.15 1.26
CA TRP A 308 -1.12 12.80 0.89
C TRP A 308 -1.86 12.05 2.00
N CYS A 309 -1.43 12.23 3.24
CA CYS A 309 -2.08 11.76 4.44
C CYS A 309 -1.56 12.55 5.65
N TYR A 310 -1.99 12.17 6.85
CA TYR A 310 -1.38 12.63 8.08
C TYR A 310 -0.55 11.52 8.72
N LEU A 311 0.49 11.92 9.45
CA LEU A 311 1.24 11.10 10.39
C LEU A 311 1.02 11.61 11.80
N LYS A 312 0.66 10.70 12.72
CA LYS A 312 0.56 10.99 14.13
C LYS A 312 1.77 10.40 14.86
N LEU A 313 2.47 11.24 15.61
CA LEU A 313 3.59 10.89 16.48
C LEU A 313 3.25 11.20 17.93
N THR A 314 3.94 10.56 18.88
CA THR A 314 3.85 10.91 20.30
C THR A 314 5.04 11.74 20.74
N ALA A 315 4.80 12.63 21.69
CA ALA A 315 5.83 13.39 22.35
C ALA A 315 5.76 13.11 23.87
N ARG A 316 6.92 13.00 24.51
CA ARG A 316 7.02 12.78 25.95
C ARG A 316 6.86 14.07 26.75
N THR A 317 7.18 15.21 26.15
CA THR A 317 7.11 16.54 26.74
C THR A 317 6.46 17.54 25.79
N GLU A 318 6.00 18.69 26.31
CA GLU A 318 5.45 19.77 25.45
C GLU A 318 6.53 20.37 24.52
N GLU A 319 7.76 20.50 25.01
CA GLU A 319 8.89 20.97 24.22
C GLU A 319 9.15 20.03 23.02
N MET A 320 9.23 18.73 23.28
CA MET A 320 9.35 17.72 22.23
C MET A 320 8.16 17.76 21.25
N ALA A 321 6.94 17.98 21.75
CA ALA A 321 5.76 18.13 20.90
C ALA A 321 5.90 19.35 19.98
N HIS A 322 6.46 20.44 20.46
CA HIS A 322 6.71 21.64 19.66
C HIS A 322 7.77 21.38 18.59
N GLN A 323 8.86 20.70 18.93
CA GLN A 323 9.92 20.33 18.00
C GLN A 323 9.41 19.35 16.92
N LEU A 324 8.69 18.29 17.30
CA LEU A 324 8.12 17.31 16.35
C LEU A 324 7.09 17.93 15.39
N LYS A 325 6.41 19.00 15.77
CA LYS A 325 5.52 19.75 14.84
C LYS A 325 6.27 20.49 13.75
N GLN A 326 7.57 20.70 13.89
CA GLN A 326 8.43 21.33 12.90
C GLN A 326 9.00 20.31 11.90
N LEU A 327 8.75 19.01 12.11
CA LEU A 327 9.16 17.99 11.13
C LEU A 327 8.38 18.16 9.84
N SER A 328 9.08 18.00 8.73
CA SER A 328 8.47 17.67 7.45
C SER A 328 8.48 16.17 7.23
N ALA A 329 7.43 15.66 6.58
CA ALA A 329 7.31 14.25 6.24
C ALA A 329 6.98 14.12 4.75
N THR A 330 7.75 13.30 4.02
CA THR A 330 7.57 13.10 2.58
C THR A 330 7.67 11.62 2.24
N LEU A 331 6.84 11.16 1.29
CA LEU A 331 6.93 9.83 0.71
C LEU A 331 7.52 9.91 -0.70
N TYR A 332 8.47 9.03 -1.02
CA TYR A 332 8.99 8.90 -2.37
C TYR A 332 7.96 8.26 -3.32
N HIS A 333 7.30 7.20 -2.88
CA HIS A 333 6.17 6.56 -3.57
C HIS A 333 4.91 6.64 -2.73
N GLU A 334 3.77 6.29 -3.31
CA GLU A 334 2.45 6.39 -2.69
C GLU A 334 2.39 5.74 -1.29
N LYS A 335 3.20 4.70 -1.06
CA LYS A 335 3.22 3.96 0.22
C LYS A 335 4.62 3.49 0.64
N SER A 336 5.68 4.06 0.12
CA SER A 336 7.04 3.64 0.48
C SER A 336 8.03 4.78 0.51
N GLY A 337 9.09 4.60 1.31
CA GLY A 337 10.19 5.55 1.39
C GLY A 337 9.81 6.82 2.16
N LEU A 338 9.45 6.68 3.44
CA LEU A 338 9.15 7.83 4.30
C LEU A 338 10.44 8.56 4.68
N VAL A 339 10.48 9.87 4.46
CA VAL A 339 11.52 10.77 4.97
C VAL A 339 10.90 11.66 6.04
N LEU A 340 11.48 11.64 7.23
CA LEU A 340 11.21 12.59 8.31
C LEU A 340 12.40 13.54 8.41
N GLU A 341 12.19 14.80 8.10
CA GLU A 341 13.23 15.81 8.09
C GLU A 341 13.00 16.83 9.20
N SER A 342 14.04 17.03 10.03
CA SER A 342 14.01 18.03 11.09
C SER A 342 14.44 19.38 10.56
N ASN A 343 13.59 20.39 10.77
CA ASN A 343 13.90 21.79 10.46
C ASN A 343 14.57 22.50 11.66
N THR A 344 14.82 21.80 12.76
CA THR A 344 15.46 22.31 13.98
C THR A 344 16.81 21.62 14.16
N ALA A 345 17.86 22.39 14.33
CA ALA A 345 19.25 21.91 14.37
C ALA A 345 19.59 20.93 15.51
N ASP A 346 18.75 20.82 16.55
CA ASP A 346 19.09 20.12 17.79
C ASP A 346 18.10 19.02 18.19
N LEU A 347 17.31 18.49 17.25
CA LEU A 347 16.39 17.40 17.56
C LEU A 347 17.14 16.06 17.61
N PRO A 348 17.31 15.44 18.81
CA PRO A 348 18.01 14.17 18.87
C PRO A 348 17.16 13.03 18.30
N VAL A 349 17.80 12.03 17.69
CA VAL A 349 17.15 10.83 17.14
C VAL A 349 16.32 10.12 18.22
N SER A 350 16.75 10.17 19.49
CA SER A 350 16.03 9.62 20.65
C SER A 350 14.70 10.31 20.98
N SER A 351 14.39 11.43 20.34
CA SER A 351 13.07 12.08 20.41
C SER A 351 11.98 11.24 19.77
N LEU A 352 12.33 10.38 18.82
CA LEU A 352 11.40 9.47 18.18
C LEU A 352 11.31 8.17 18.97
N ASN A 353 10.07 7.71 19.17
CA ASN A 353 9.82 6.48 19.90
C ASN A 353 10.23 5.26 19.04
N GLN A 354 11.05 4.37 19.58
CA GLN A 354 11.57 3.20 18.88
C GLN A 354 10.46 2.26 18.36
N LYS A 355 9.38 2.08 19.15
CA LYS A 355 8.24 1.27 18.71
C LYS A 355 7.49 1.93 17.54
N GLU A 356 7.36 3.25 17.57
CA GLU A 356 6.72 4.01 16.49
C GLU A 356 7.55 3.96 15.22
N LEU A 357 8.86 4.12 15.29
CA LEU A 357 9.77 3.95 14.16
C LEU A 357 9.64 2.56 13.53
N ARG A 358 9.52 1.51 14.35
CA ARG A 358 9.27 0.15 13.84
C ARG A 358 7.93 0.05 13.11
N HIS A 359 6.87 0.66 13.62
CA HIS A 359 5.59 0.70 12.92
C HIS A 359 5.68 1.45 11.59
N LEU A 360 6.45 2.56 11.56
CA LEU A 360 6.70 3.31 10.32
C LEU A 360 7.46 2.46 9.29
N MET A 361 8.56 1.82 9.72
CA MET A 361 9.32 0.92 8.82
C MET A 361 8.46 -0.22 8.30
N LYS A 362 7.64 -0.84 9.16
CA LYS A 362 6.76 -1.92 8.74
C LYS A 362 5.75 -1.47 7.68
N GLU A 363 5.23 -0.25 7.79
CA GLU A 363 4.22 0.28 6.88
C GLU A 363 4.82 0.84 5.59
N PHE A 364 5.92 1.60 5.71
CA PHE A 364 6.51 2.35 4.58
C PHE A 364 7.77 1.70 4.00
N GLY A 365 8.16 0.54 4.50
CA GLY A 365 9.35 -0.21 4.05
C GLY A 365 10.67 0.40 4.48
N THR A 366 10.87 1.69 4.23
CA THR A 366 12.04 2.46 4.66
C THR A 366 11.63 3.76 5.34
N VAL A 367 12.44 4.18 6.32
CA VAL A 367 12.31 5.47 6.99
C VAL A 367 13.67 6.15 7.05
N THR A 368 13.77 7.34 6.47
CA THR A 368 14.96 8.18 6.59
C THR A 368 14.72 9.26 7.62
N LEU A 369 15.64 9.38 8.57
CA LEU A 369 15.69 10.48 9.53
C LEU A 369 16.77 11.45 9.06
N ARG A 370 16.40 12.66 8.69
CA ARG A 370 17.26 13.71 8.13
C ARG A 370 17.27 14.94 9.02
N GLY A 371 18.45 15.56 9.18
CA GLY A 371 18.59 16.78 9.99
C GLY A 371 18.38 16.55 11.49
N PHE A 372 18.48 15.31 11.97
CA PHE A 372 18.54 14.99 13.39
C PHE A 372 19.99 15.08 13.88
N ASN A 373 20.16 15.21 15.23
CA ASN A 373 21.51 15.21 15.81
C ASN A 373 22.26 13.92 15.46
N GLU A 374 23.48 14.11 15.04
CA GLU A 374 24.37 13.06 14.58
C GLU A 374 24.92 12.18 15.71
N PHE A 375 25.24 10.92 15.36
CA PHE A 375 26.05 10.06 16.21
C PHE A 375 27.53 10.44 16.07
N SER A 376 28.19 10.71 17.21
CA SER A 376 29.62 11.03 17.24
C SER A 376 30.49 9.78 17.06
N GLU A 377 30.04 8.66 17.64
CA GLU A 377 30.76 7.39 17.68
C GLU A 377 29.85 6.21 17.31
N PRO A 378 30.36 5.14 16.69
CA PRO A 378 29.57 3.95 16.35
C PRO A 378 28.84 3.32 17.54
N THR A 379 29.42 3.40 18.74
CA THR A 379 28.84 2.89 19.98
C THR A 379 27.57 3.62 20.40
N GLU A 380 27.44 4.89 20.10
CA GLU A 380 26.20 5.65 20.37
C GLU A 380 25.05 5.15 19.47
N MET A 381 25.34 4.92 18.19
CA MET A 381 24.40 4.33 17.23
C MET A 381 24.02 2.92 17.67
N GLU A 382 24.99 2.11 18.07
CA GLU A 382 24.76 0.75 18.58
C GLU A 382 23.83 0.74 19.78
N ASN A 383 24.11 1.57 20.79
CA ASN A 383 23.28 1.67 21.99
C ASN A 383 21.86 2.08 21.66
N TRP A 384 21.69 3.12 20.84
CA TRP A 384 20.38 3.58 20.42
C TRP A 384 19.59 2.52 19.65
N TYR A 385 20.26 1.79 18.74
CA TYR A 385 19.61 0.80 17.89
C TYR A 385 19.28 -0.49 18.64
N CYS A 386 20.15 -0.94 19.54
CA CYS A 386 19.95 -2.16 20.33
C CYS A 386 18.81 -2.05 21.36
N GLU A 387 18.27 -0.86 21.64
CA GLU A 387 17.02 -0.73 22.39
C GLU A 387 15.85 -1.45 21.68
N ARG A 388 15.91 -1.60 20.37
CA ARG A 388 14.86 -2.20 19.51
C ARG A 388 14.93 -3.72 19.42
N GLY A 389 16.11 -4.30 19.55
CA GLY A 389 16.32 -5.73 19.32
C GLY A 389 17.74 -6.18 19.64
N SER A 390 18.11 -7.34 19.16
CA SER A 390 19.45 -7.88 19.27
C SER A 390 20.22 -7.63 17.98
N ALA A 391 21.39 -7.02 18.08
CA ALA A 391 22.25 -6.86 16.91
C ALA A 391 22.65 -8.22 16.36
N VAL A 392 22.64 -8.34 15.03
CA VAL A 392 23.19 -9.48 14.32
C VAL A 392 24.68 -9.17 14.12
N PRO A 393 25.59 -9.85 14.81
CA PRO A 393 27.02 -9.55 14.72
C PRO A 393 27.56 -9.93 13.33
N TRP A 394 28.54 -9.20 12.88
CA TRP A 394 29.32 -9.56 11.73
C TRP A 394 30.79 -9.72 12.14
N GLN A 395 31.68 -10.07 11.20
CA GLN A 395 33.03 -10.52 11.46
C GLN A 395 33.87 -9.61 12.41
N PHE A 396 33.60 -8.29 12.42
CA PHE A 396 34.41 -7.32 13.19
C PHE A 396 33.59 -6.55 14.24
N GLY A 397 32.44 -7.02 14.66
CA GLY A 397 31.63 -6.39 15.67
C GLY A 397 30.15 -6.27 15.28
N GLN A 398 29.46 -5.31 15.88
CA GLN A 398 28.03 -5.08 15.61
C GLN A 398 27.80 -3.98 14.57
N VAL A 399 28.72 -2.99 14.50
CA VAL A 399 28.68 -1.91 13.52
C VAL A 399 29.71 -2.15 12.42
N GLN A 400 29.24 -2.27 11.19
CA GLN A 400 30.08 -2.34 10.01
C GLN A 400 30.35 -0.91 9.50
N ILE A 401 31.62 -0.52 9.52
CA ILE A 401 32.06 0.75 8.92
C ILE A 401 32.45 0.48 7.47
N MET A 402 31.70 1.06 6.54
CA MET A 402 31.96 0.99 5.11
C MET A 402 32.50 2.35 4.66
N ALA A 403 33.82 2.43 4.54
CA ALA A 403 34.50 3.66 4.12
C ALA A 403 35.10 3.50 2.72
N SER A 404 34.88 4.47 1.88
CA SER A 404 35.44 4.58 0.55
C SER A 404 36.33 5.82 0.45
N GLN A 405 37.53 5.64 -0.12
CA GLN A 405 38.46 6.73 -0.37
C GLN A 405 38.79 6.79 -1.87
N HIS A 406 38.15 7.70 -2.62
CA HIS A 406 38.55 8.12 -3.98
C HIS A 406 38.56 7.07 -5.11
N THR A 407 37.95 5.92 -4.95
CA THR A 407 37.82 4.89 -5.99
C THR A 407 36.43 4.92 -6.62
N GLU A 408 36.34 4.50 -7.88
CA GLU A 408 35.05 4.16 -8.48
C GLU A 408 34.49 2.93 -7.77
N HIS A 409 33.27 3.07 -7.25
CA HIS A 409 32.54 1.95 -6.67
C HIS A 409 31.53 1.45 -7.70
N ALA A 410 31.55 0.14 -7.95
CA ALA A 410 30.57 -0.52 -8.78
C ALA A 410 29.16 -0.39 -8.18
N ALA A 411 28.14 -0.51 -9.03
CA ALA A 411 26.77 -0.62 -8.58
C ALA A 411 26.61 -1.83 -7.64
N LEU A 412 25.90 -1.65 -6.54
CA LEU A 412 25.44 -2.76 -5.72
C LEU A 412 24.09 -3.21 -6.26
N PRO A 413 23.98 -4.44 -6.82
CA PRO A 413 22.71 -4.91 -7.37
C PRO A 413 21.63 -4.98 -6.30
N LEU A 414 20.37 -4.83 -6.71
CA LEU A 414 19.23 -4.97 -5.84
C LEU A 414 19.15 -6.39 -5.25
N HIS A 415 19.18 -6.49 -3.94
CA HIS A 415 19.19 -7.76 -3.24
C HIS A 415 18.43 -7.69 -1.91
N TRP A 416 17.98 -8.86 -1.48
CA TRP A 416 17.57 -9.08 -0.12
C TRP A 416 18.83 -9.22 0.76
N ASN A 417 18.86 -8.50 1.89
CA ASN A 417 20.03 -8.55 2.75
C ASN A 417 20.08 -9.85 3.54
N LEU A 418 21.05 -10.68 3.20
CA LEU A 418 21.38 -11.90 3.91
C LEU A 418 22.72 -11.70 4.61
N MET A 419 22.80 -12.05 5.89
CA MET A 419 24.10 -12.27 6.51
C MET A 419 24.54 -13.70 6.24
N CYS A 420 25.70 -13.84 5.62
CA CYS A 420 26.39 -15.12 5.65
C CYS A 420 26.79 -15.41 7.10
N PRO A 421 26.43 -16.57 7.66
CA PRO A 421 26.95 -16.96 8.95
C PRO A 421 28.48 -16.94 8.89
N PRO A 422 29.12 -16.46 9.93
CA PRO A 422 30.57 -16.46 9.98
C PRO A 422 31.07 -17.91 10.07
N SER A 423 31.21 -18.59 8.93
CA SER A 423 31.88 -19.88 8.81
C SER A 423 33.32 -19.82 9.36
N TYR A 424 33.82 -18.61 9.51
CA TYR A 424 35.12 -18.30 10.07
C TYR A 424 35.21 -18.34 11.61
N MET A 425 34.09 -18.38 12.33
CA MET A 425 34.13 -18.29 13.79
C MET A 425 34.29 -19.64 14.49
N GLY A 426 34.55 -20.72 13.79
CA GLY A 426 34.81 -22.05 14.42
C GLY A 426 33.64 -22.58 15.26
N VAL A 427 32.46 -22.02 15.09
CA VAL A 427 31.26 -22.44 15.81
C VAL A 427 30.71 -23.68 15.11
N ASN A 428 30.56 -24.78 15.84
CA ASN A 428 30.04 -26.05 15.34
C ASN A 428 28.77 -25.84 14.47
N GLN A 429 28.90 -26.19 13.19
CA GLN A 429 27.91 -26.02 12.14
C GLN A 429 26.57 -26.74 12.41
N ASP A 430 26.54 -27.73 13.31
CA ASP A 430 25.38 -28.59 13.58
C ASP A 430 24.26 -27.93 14.40
N LYS A 431 24.44 -26.70 14.88
CA LYS A 431 23.48 -26.04 15.79
C LYS A 431 22.77 -24.81 15.24
N TYR A 432 23.11 -24.33 14.05
CA TYR A 432 22.56 -23.09 13.53
C TYR A 432 21.74 -23.34 12.28
N CYS A 433 20.44 -23.18 12.39
CA CYS A 433 19.57 -23.08 11.25
C CYS A 433 19.82 -21.74 10.56
N TYR A 434 20.19 -21.73 9.28
CA TYR A 434 20.53 -20.51 8.52
C TYR A 434 19.42 -19.46 8.49
N GLU A 435 18.17 -19.84 8.78
CA GLU A 435 17.04 -18.93 8.92
C GLU A 435 17.20 -17.97 10.12
N ASP A 436 17.98 -18.33 11.13
CA ASP A 436 18.16 -17.54 12.36
C ASP A 436 19.06 -16.31 12.18
N TYR A 437 19.78 -16.21 11.06
CA TYR A 437 20.69 -15.09 10.75
C TYR A 437 20.15 -14.07 9.78
N THR A 438 18.93 -14.24 9.31
CA THR A 438 18.31 -13.22 8.47
C THR A 438 17.92 -12.01 9.32
N PRO A 439 18.48 -10.83 9.06
CA PRO A 439 18.08 -9.64 9.78
C PRO A 439 16.66 -9.24 9.38
N ASP A 440 15.83 -8.87 10.34
CA ASP A 440 14.51 -8.33 10.07
C ASP A 440 14.58 -6.88 9.61
N GLU A 441 15.55 -6.15 10.16
CA GLU A 441 15.78 -4.75 9.82
C GLU A 441 17.28 -4.43 9.85
N PHE A 442 17.66 -3.41 9.09
CA PHE A 442 19.01 -2.85 9.17
C PHE A 442 18.95 -1.32 9.09
N ILE A 443 20.03 -0.68 9.54
CA ILE A 443 20.20 0.77 9.42
C ILE A 443 21.51 1.10 8.73
N LEU A 444 21.47 2.24 8.03
CA LEU A 444 22.64 2.88 7.45
C LEU A 444 22.69 4.32 7.97
N TYR A 445 23.78 4.67 8.65
CA TYR A 445 24.06 6.04 9.01
C TYR A 445 25.16 6.61 8.11
N CYS A 446 24.89 7.75 7.48
CA CYS A 446 25.85 8.41 6.60
C CYS A 446 26.72 9.37 7.39
N ARG A 447 27.93 8.96 7.74
CA ARG A 447 28.88 9.76 8.53
C ARG A 447 29.49 10.90 7.69
N CYS A 448 29.82 10.61 6.44
CA CYS A 448 30.24 11.62 5.48
C CYS A 448 29.92 11.21 4.04
N HIS A 449 29.67 12.19 3.21
CA HIS A 449 29.38 12.00 1.78
C HIS A 449 29.97 13.15 0.98
N SER A 450 30.74 12.86 -0.08
CA SER A 450 31.21 13.90 -0.99
C SER A 450 30.02 14.40 -1.84
N ASN A 451 29.74 15.68 -1.77
CA ASN A 451 28.63 16.34 -2.48
C ASN A 451 28.91 16.47 -4.01
N GLN A 452 29.14 15.37 -4.71
CA GLN A 452 29.10 15.38 -6.17
C GLN A 452 27.68 14.98 -6.60
N GLN A 453 27.05 15.79 -7.43
CA GLN A 453 25.72 15.52 -7.96
C GLN A 453 25.73 14.16 -8.70
N HIS A 454 24.79 13.30 -8.36
CA HIS A 454 24.49 12.00 -8.97
C HIS A 454 25.21 10.74 -8.45
N ASP A 455 26.01 10.81 -7.38
CA ASP A 455 26.78 9.66 -6.94
C ASP A 455 26.17 8.94 -5.74
N GLY A 456 25.97 7.63 -5.86
CA GLY A 456 25.64 6.75 -4.74
C GLY A 456 24.17 6.72 -4.33
N VAL A 457 23.26 6.92 -5.27
CA VAL A 457 21.81 6.78 -5.03
C VAL A 457 21.48 5.35 -4.60
N SER A 458 20.77 5.19 -3.49
CA SER A 458 20.22 3.91 -3.09
C SER A 458 18.95 3.62 -3.90
N ALA A 459 18.94 2.48 -4.57
CA ALA A 459 17.75 1.97 -5.25
C ALA A 459 17.00 1.01 -4.32
N ILE A 460 15.70 1.23 -4.16
CA ILE A 460 14.85 0.44 -3.27
C ILE A 460 13.60 0.03 -4.02
N ILE A 461 13.27 -1.27 -3.99
CA ILE A 461 12.01 -1.80 -4.53
C ILE A 461 11.21 -2.42 -3.39
N SER A 462 9.93 -2.08 -3.30
CA SER A 462 9.05 -2.77 -2.37
C SER A 462 8.74 -4.19 -2.86
N VAL A 463 8.72 -5.15 -1.94
CA VAL A 463 8.36 -6.55 -2.24
C VAL A 463 6.95 -6.63 -2.85
N ASP A 464 6.02 -5.82 -2.37
CA ASP A 464 4.66 -5.76 -2.93
C ASP A 464 4.66 -5.34 -4.41
N ALA A 465 5.49 -4.36 -4.79
CA ALA A 465 5.63 -3.92 -6.18
C ALA A 465 6.29 -5.00 -7.05
N ALA A 466 7.34 -5.66 -6.54
CA ALA A 466 8.01 -6.74 -7.23
C ALA A 466 7.06 -7.92 -7.48
N LEU A 467 6.33 -8.38 -6.46
CA LEU A 467 5.34 -9.46 -6.57
C LEU A 467 4.19 -9.10 -7.51
N ALA A 468 3.78 -7.85 -7.49
CA ALA A 468 2.79 -7.33 -8.42
C ALA A 468 3.26 -7.45 -9.87
N ALA A 469 4.47 -7.01 -10.14
CA ALA A 469 5.05 -7.05 -11.48
C ALA A 469 5.32 -8.48 -11.98
N ILE A 470 5.70 -9.41 -11.11
CA ILE A 470 5.87 -10.83 -11.45
C ILE A 470 4.52 -11.46 -11.84
N SER A 471 3.47 -11.21 -11.07
CA SER A 471 2.15 -11.83 -11.25
C SER A 471 1.48 -11.44 -12.58
N VAL A 472 1.73 -10.25 -13.09
CA VAL A 472 1.21 -9.78 -14.41
C VAL A 472 1.71 -10.67 -15.55
N HIS A 473 2.85 -11.35 -15.40
CA HIS A 473 3.46 -12.20 -16.44
C HIS A 473 3.16 -13.69 -16.28
N GLY A 474 2.13 -14.04 -15.52
CA GLY A 474 1.62 -15.41 -15.44
C GLY A 474 2.39 -16.34 -14.50
N PHE A 475 3.32 -15.81 -13.69
CA PHE A 475 3.95 -16.62 -12.65
C PHE A 475 3.02 -16.73 -11.44
N GLU A 476 2.58 -17.95 -11.16
CA GLU A 476 1.73 -18.23 -10.02
C GLU A 476 2.51 -18.10 -8.69
N ARG A 477 1.93 -17.52 -7.67
CA ARG A 477 2.57 -17.35 -6.35
C ARG A 477 3.02 -18.67 -5.74
N GLU A 478 2.27 -19.73 -5.95
CA GLU A 478 2.63 -21.05 -5.44
C GLU A 478 3.86 -21.60 -6.15
N ALA A 479 3.98 -21.41 -7.46
CA ALA A 479 5.17 -21.76 -8.21
C ALA A 479 6.41 -20.98 -7.71
N LEU A 480 6.25 -19.69 -7.41
CA LEU A 480 7.34 -18.86 -6.85
C LEU A 480 7.76 -19.33 -5.46
N ARG A 481 6.83 -19.77 -4.60
CA ARG A 481 7.14 -20.35 -3.28
C ARG A 481 7.86 -21.69 -3.37
N ASN A 482 7.61 -22.44 -4.43
CA ASN A 482 8.27 -23.72 -4.69
C ASN A 482 9.54 -23.57 -5.54
N THR A 483 9.91 -22.35 -5.93
CA THR A 483 11.17 -22.05 -6.60
C THR A 483 12.24 -21.82 -5.55
N SER A 484 13.35 -22.53 -5.65
CA SER A 484 14.47 -22.43 -4.71
C SER A 484 15.65 -21.70 -5.32
N LEU A 485 16.24 -20.79 -4.55
CA LEU A 485 17.44 -20.04 -4.88
C LEU A 485 18.62 -20.56 -4.08
N ARG A 486 19.75 -20.75 -4.74
CA ARG A 486 21.04 -20.99 -4.10
C ARG A 486 21.77 -19.65 -3.98
N TYR A 487 22.19 -19.32 -2.77
CA TYR A 487 23.04 -18.18 -2.50
C TYR A 487 24.47 -18.66 -2.29
N SER A 488 25.39 -18.15 -3.10
CA SER A 488 26.80 -18.47 -3.00
C SER A 488 27.56 -17.17 -2.72
N PRO A 489 28.18 -17.03 -1.53
CA PRO A 489 29.04 -15.89 -1.27
C PRO A 489 30.29 -15.99 -2.16
N GLN A 490 30.63 -14.91 -2.85
CA GLN A 490 31.90 -14.82 -3.57
C GLN A 490 32.99 -14.51 -2.56
N THR A 491 33.71 -15.51 -2.15
CA THR A 491 34.89 -15.33 -1.28
C THR A 491 36.12 -15.96 -1.92
N GLN A 492 37.30 -15.39 -1.66
CA GLN A 492 38.58 -15.95 -2.08
C GLN A 492 39.02 -17.16 -1.25
N HIS A 493 38.20 -17.67 -0.33
CA HIS A 493 38.51 -18.78 0.59
C HIS A 493 37.68 -20.02 0.28
N PRO A 494 38.08 -21.23 0.72
CA PRO A 494 37.45 -22.48 0.34
C PRO A 494 35.93 -22.44 0.62
N GLU A 495 35.18 -22.92 -0.36
CA GLU A 495 33.75 -22.85 -0.57
C GLU A 495 32.92 -22.86 0.73
N PRO A 496 32.29 -21.72 1.11
CA PRO A 496 31.25 -21.78 2.10
C PRO A 496 30.09 -22.58 1.54
N GLU A 497 29.45 -23.41 2.36
CA GLU A 497 28.28 -24.16 1.97
C GLU A 497 27.22 -23.21 1.36
N SER A 498 26.77 -23.52 0.16
CA SER A 498 25.73 -22.76 -0.52
C SER A 498 24.42 -22.89 0.25
N MET A 499 23.79 -21.77 0.53
CA MET A 499 22.49 -21.72 1.21
C MET A 499 21.36 -21.77 0.19
N VAL A 500 20.34 -22.58 0.43
CA VAL A 500 19.18 -22.71 -0.43
C VAL A 500 17.94 -22.19 0.28
N TYR A 501 17.24 -21.23 -0.35
CA TYR A 501 16.04 -20.63 0.17
C TYR A 501 14.92 -20.60 -0.90
N PRO A 502 13.64 -20.63 -0.53
CA PRO A 502 12.57 -20.36 -1.48
C PRO A 502 12.62 -18.90 -1.95
N LEU A 503 12.34 -18.67 -3.24
CA LEU A 503 12.29 -17.32 -3.83
C LEU A 503 11.26 -16.45 -3.12
N VAL A 504 10.09 -17.02 -2.82
CA VAL A 504 9.04 -16.35 -2.05
C VAL A 504 8.77 -17.15 -0.78
N THR A 505 8.84 -16.48 0.35
CA THR A 505 8.51 -17.03 1.67
C THR A 505 7.57 -16.09 2.41
N GLN A 506 7.12 -16.48 3.59
CA GLN A 506 6.34 -15.60 4.45
C GLN A 506 7.21 -15.03 5.57
N CYS A 507 7.11 -13.72 5.79
CA CYS A 507 7.68 -13.11 6.97
C CYS A 507 7.11 -13.79 8.22
N PRO A 508 7.94 -14.28 9.14
CA PRO A 508 7.48 -15.00 10.32
C PRO A 508 6.55 -14.16 11.22
N TRP A 509 6.71 -12.84 11.17
CA TRP A 509 6.01 -11.89 12.03
C TRP A 509 4.75 -11.30 11.37
N SER A 510 4.87 -10.77 10.16
CA SER A 510 3.76 -10.09 9.46
C SER A 510 2.91 -11.04 8.63
N LYS A 511 3.37 -12.26 8.35
CA LYS A 511 2.78 -13.23 7.42
C LYS A 511 2.63 -12.71 5.99
N GLN A 512 3.27 -11.59 5.68
CA GLN A 512 3.36 -11.06 4.31
C GLN A 512 4.40 -11.84 3.52
N ASP A 513 4.22 -11.92 2.20
CA ASP A 513 5.21 -12.54 1.34
C ASP A 513 6.49 -11.69 1.31
N VAL A 514 7.63 -12.38 1.35
CA VAL A 514 8.99 -11.83 1.23
C VAL A 514 9.59 -12.37 -0.04
N VAL A 515 10.20 -11.53 -0.86
CA VAL A 515 10.97 -11.94 -2.03
C VAL A 515 12.44 -11.98 -1.65
N ARG A 516 13.03 -13.16 -1.80
CA ARG A 516 14.47 -13.38 -1.59
C ARG A 516 15.14 -13.41 -2.95
N TRP A 517 15.58 -12.28 -3.43
CA TRP A 517 16.25 -12.16 -4.72
C TRP A 517 17.56 -11.40 -4.56
N ALA A 518 18.55 -11.79 -5.33
CA ALA A 518 19.74 -10.99 -5.58
C ALA A 518 19.92 -10.91 -7.10
N GLN A 519 19.97 -9.69 -7.61
CA GLN A 519 20.23 -9.45 -9.03
C GLN A 519 21.66 -9.90 -9.33
N SER A 520 21.88 -10.66 -10.40
CA SER A 520 23.22 -11.07 -10.82
C SER A 520 24.05 -9.85 -11.19
N GLU A 521 25.28 -9.80 -10.69
CA GLU A 521 26.26 -8.82 -11.12
C GLU A 521 26.62 -9.08 -12.60
N GLY A 522 26.58 -8.04 -13.44
CA GLY A 522 27.11 -8.13 -14.81
C GLY A 522 28.64 -8.40 -14.76
N GLU A 523 29.21 -8.90 -15.86
CA GLU A 523 30.63 -9.30 -16.00
C GLU A 523 31.68 -8.23 -15.60
N HIS A 524 31.25 -7.01 -15.27
CA HIS A 524 32.12 -5.86 -14.99
C HIS A 524 32.13 -5.39 -13.53
N ALA A 525 31.40 -6.04 -12.61
CA ALA A 525 31.35 -5.64 -11.21
C ALA A 525 32.54 -6.23 -10.44
N GLN A 526 33.70 -5.61 -10.52
CA GLN A 526 34.78 -5.78 -9.53
C GLN A 526 34.40 -4.95 -8.29
N SER A 527 33.50 -5.45 -7.45
CA SER A 527 33.29 -4.80 -6.16
C SER A 527 34.35 -5.26 -5.19
N GLU A 528 35.11 -4.33 -4.61
CA GLU A 528 35.93 -4.56 -3.42
C GLU A 528 35.09 -4.87 -2.16
N ILE A 529 33.79 -5.05 -2.32
CA ILE A 529 32.90 -5.48 -1.24
C ILE A 529 33.19 -6.96 -0.99
N LEU A 530 33.73 -7.25 0.17
CA LEU A 530 34.16 -8.58 0.66
C LEU A 530 33.06 -9.68 0.56
N PHE A 531 31.84 -9.35 0.15
CA PHE A 531 30.71 -10.27 0.06
C PHE A 531 29.78 -9.85 -1.09
N SER A 532 30.06 -10.25 -2.32
CA SER A 532 29.02 -10.31 -3.33
C SER A 532 28.22 -11.62 -3.16
N ILE A 533 26.92 -11.55 -3.31
CA ILE A 533 26.03 -12.69 -3.19
C ILE A 533 25.42 -12.93 -4.57
N ASN A 534 25.70 -14.10 -5.15
CA ASN A 534 25.02 -14.55 -6.34
C ASN A 534 23.83 -15.43 -5.95
N ALA A 535 22.67 -15.17 -6.54
CA ALA A 535 21.51 -16.02 -6.41
C ALA A 535 21.28 -16.78 -7.73
N GLU A 536 21.21 -18.10 -7.65
CA GLU A 536 20.93 -19.00 -8.77
C GLU A 536 19.65 -19.78 -8.50
N ILE A 537 18.75 -19.88 -9.48
CA ILE A 537 17.58 -20.74 -9.36
C ILE A 537 18.02 -22.20 -9.54
N VAL A 538 17.95 -23.00 -8.47
CA VAL A 538 18.37 -24.39 -8.49
C VAL A 538 17.23 -25.39 -8.59
N ALA A 539 16.00 -24.98 -8.28
CA ALA A 539 14.81 -25.79 -8.45
C ALA A 539 13.59 -24.91 -8.71
N SER A 540 12.77 -25.30 -9.69
CA SER A 540 11.47 -24.70 -9.98
C SER A 540 10.49 -25.80 -10.38
N PRO A 541 9.21 -25.75 -10.01
CA PRO A 541 8.20 -26.73 -10.42
C PRO A 541 8.03 -26.82 -11.93
N THR A 542 8.42 -25.76 -12.64
CA THR A 542 8.40 -25.67 -14.09
C THR A 542 9.82 -25.33 -14.57
N TYR A 543 10.66 -26.36 -14.76
CA TYR A 543 12.06 -26.20 -15.17
C TYR A 543 12.20 -25.36 -16.45
N ASP A 544 11.22 -25.46 -17.36
CA ASP A 544 11.18 -24.68 -18.61
C ASP A 544 10.98 -23.16 -18.41
N GLN A 545 10.69 -22.70 -17.18
CA GLN A 545 10.45 -21.30 -16.85
C GLN A 545 11.57 -20.64 -16.03
N VAL A 546 12.69 -21.33 -15.78
CA VAL A 546 13.80 -20.78 -14.95
C VAL A 546 14.39 -19.53 -15.61
N ALA A 547 14.85 -19.63 -16.86
CA ALA A 547 15.44 -18.49 -17.57
C ALA A 547 14.44 -17.33 -17.80
N PRO A 548 13.16 -17.58 -18.18
CA PRO A 548 12.16 -16.51 -18.18
C PRO A 548 11.94 -15.84 -16.83
N LEU A 549 11.98 -16.58 -15.73
CA LEU A 549 11.81 -16.02 -14.38
C LEU A 549 13.00 -15.15 -13.97
N GLU A 550 14.23 -15.61 -14.19
CA GLU A 550 15.44 -14.83 -13.93
C GLU A 550 15.47 -13.52 -14.72
N ASN A 551 15.23 -13.61 -16.05
CA ASN A 551 15.15 -12.44 -16.89
C ASN A 551 14.06 -11.47 -16.41
N ARG A 552 12.94 -11.99 -15.94
CA ARG A 552 11.85 -11.16 -15.44
C ARG A 552 12.21 -10.49 -14.12
N MET A 553 12.83 -11.20 -13.19
CA MET A 553 13.31 -10.62 -11.93
C MET A 553 14.33 -9.51 -12.19
N ASN A 554 15.27 -9.73 -13.10
CA ASN A 554 16.25 -8.73 -13.48
C ASN A 554 15.60 -7.50 -14.16
N GLN A 555 14.59 -7.70 -15.01
CA GLN A 555 13.80 -6.59 -15.59
C GLN A 555 13.06 -5.80 -14.52
N ILE A 556 12.45 -6.47 -13.53
CA ILE A 556 11.76 -5.80 -12.41
C ILE A 556 12.76 -5.00 -11.57
N CYS A 557 13.93 -5.57 -11.30
CA CYS A 557 14.98 -4.86 -10.59
C CYS A 557 15.52 -3.65 -11.37
N GLY A 558 15.53 -3.72 -12.71
CA GLY A 558 15.94 -2.61 -13.59
C GLY A 558 14.84 -1.60 -13.92
N ASP A 559 13.59 -1.83 -13.53
CA ASP A 559 12.48 -0.92 -13.86
C ASP A 559 12.46 0.29 -12.92
N GLU A 560 12.92 1.44 -13.42
CA GLU A 560 12.97 2.69 -12.67
C GLU A 560 11.61 3.14 -12.11
N ARG A 561 10.51 2.73 -12.73
CA ARG A 561 9.15 3.06 -12.26
C ARG A 561 8.78 2.33 -10.96
N LEU A 562 9.44 1.21 -10.68
CA LEU A 562 9.26 0.42 -9.46
C LEU A 562 10.28 0.79 -8.38
N GLN A 563 11.34 1.50 -8.76
CA GLN A 563 12.42 1.88 -7.86
C GLN A 563 12.10 3.19 -7.14
N THR A 564 12.29 3.19 -5.84
CA THR A 564 12.50 4.40 -5.05
C THR A 564 13.98 4.74 -5.10
N ARG A 565 14.32 5.86 -5.69
CA ARG A 565 15.69 6.37 -5.75
C ARG A 565 15.90 7.32 -4.59
N HIS A 566 16.70 6.90 -3.62
CA HIS A 566 16.98 7.66 -2.40
C HIS A 566 18.43 8.13 -2.37
N GLN A 567 18.64 9.43 -2.40
CA GLN A 567 19.96 10.00 -2.19
C GLN A 567 20.20 10.19 -0.70
N ILE A 568 21.08 9.35 -0.15
CA ILE A 568 21.58 9.50 1.21
C ILE A 568 22.44 10.76 1.29
N GLN A 569 22.23 11.57 2.33
CA GLN A 569 23.00 12.77 2.65
C GLN A 569 23.80 12.55 3.93
N GLU A 570 24.83 13.39 4.14
CA GLU A 570 25.56 13.41 5.40
C GLU A 570 24.62 13.67 6.58
N GLY A 571 24.74 12.89 7.64
CA GLY A 571 23.83 12.91 8.79
C GLY A 571 22.56 12.09 8.63
N ASP A 572 22.22 11.58 7.44
CA ASP A 572 21.03 10.75 7.25
C ASP A 572 21.15 9.41 7.97
N LEU A 573 20.07 9.03 8.63
CA LEU A 573 19.88 7.70 9.20
C LEU A 573 18.75 6.99 8.45
N LEU A 574 19.09 6.02 7.60
CA LEU A 574 18.16 5.21 6.83
C LEU A 574 17.87 3.90 7.56
N LEU A 575 16.61 3.71 7.94
CA LEU A 575 16.09 2.47 8.54
C LEU A 575 15.36 1.66 7.47
N VAL A 576 15.65 0.37 7.35
CA VAL A 576 15.14 -0.50 6.29
C VAL A 576 14.50 -1.75 6.88
N ASN A 577 13.27 -2.05 6.46
CA ASN A 577 12.62 -3.31 6.72
C ASN A 577 13.05 -4.33 5.64
N ASN A 578 13.92 -5.27 6.02
CA ASN A 578 14.50 -6.25 5.12
C ASN A 578 13.48 -7.23 4.51
N HIS A 579 12.33 -7.42 5.15
CA HIS A 579 11.28 -8.32 4.65
C HIS A 579 10.35 -7.68 3.61
N SER A 580 10.34 -6.35 3.53
CA SER A 580 9.45 -5.63 2.61
C SER A 580 10.19 -4.89 1.49
N THR A 581 11.53 -4.97 1.44
CA THR A 581 12.35 -4.23 0.48
C THR A 581 13.47 -5.07 -0.11
N LEU A 582 13.77 -4.84 -1.39
CA LEU A 582 15.04 -5.14 -2.01
C LEU A 582 15.81 -3.82 -2.12
N MET A 583 17.07 -3.81 -1.75
CA MET A 583 17.89 -2.61 -1.76
C MET A 583 19.19 -2.83 -2.52
N GLY A 584 19.59 -1.85 -3.29
CA GLY A 584 20.88 -1.76 -3.98
C GLY A 584 21.40 -0.33 -3.94
N ALA A 585 22.52 -0.09 -4.60
CA ALA A 585 23.09 1.24 -4.74
C ALA A 585 23.64 1.43 -6.15
N GLU A 586 23.52 2.65 -6.68
CA GLU A 586 24.19 3.05 -7.92
C GLU A 586 25.69 3.23 -7.70
N PRO A 587 26.49 3.18 -8.76
CA PRO A 587 27.92 3.47 -8.66
C PRO A 587 28.12 4.88 -8.12
N PHE A 588 29.21 5.09 -7.40
CA PHE A 588 29.59 6.45 -6.99
C PHE A 588 31.10 6.64 -7.05
N ILE A 589 31.48 7.91 -7.20
CA ILE A 589 32.87 8.35 -7.17
C ILE A 589 32.99 9.37 -6.04
N GLY A 590 33.87 9.12 -5.08
CA GLY A 590 34.14 10.09 -4.05
C GLY A 590 34.33 9.49 -2.66
N LYS A 591 34.35 10.34 -1.65
CA LYS A 591 34.47 9.92 -0.25
C LYS A 591 33.08 9.66 0.33
N ARG A 592 32.86 8.45 0.85
CA ARG A 592 31.65 8.09 1.59
C ARG A 592 32.01 7.18 2.76
N GLU A 593 31.43 7.45 3.91
CA GLU A 593 31.51 6.57 5.08
C GLU A 593 30.10 6.30 5.57
N LEU A 594 29.71 5.03 5.55
CA LEU A 594 28.44 4.54 6.05
C LEU A 594 28.69 3.60 7.24
N TRP A 595 27.93 3.79 8.31
CA TRP A 595 27.88 2.85 9.43
C TRP A 595 26.64 1.99 9.29
N ARG A 596 26.83 0.68 9.18
CA ARG A 596 25.73 -0.28 9.00
C ARG A 596 25.56 -1.14 10.23
N MET A 597 24.32 -1.34 10.66
CA MET A 597 23.94 -2.32 11.66
C MET A 597 22.75 -3.13 11.19
N GLN A 598 22.70 -4.39 11.63
CA GLN A 598 21.61 -5.30 11.36
C GLN A 598 20.99 -5.75 12.67
N LEU A 599 19.67 -5.96 12.69
CA LEU A 599 18.93 -6.24 13.91
C LEU A 599 17.89 -7.32 13.69
N GLN A 600 17.77 -8.20 14.71
CA GLN A 600 16.62 -9.05 14.91
C GLN A 600 15.81 -8.52 16.09
N PRO A 601 14.47 -8.37 15.96
CA PRO A 601 13.64 -7.91 17.07
C PRO A 601 13.73 -8.87 18.25
N LYS A 602 13.70 -8.33 19.45
CA LYS A 602 13.52 -9.14 20.66
C LYS A 602 12.10 -9.72 20.63
N SER A 603 11.96 -10.96 20.17
CA SER A 603 10.69 -11.69 20.29
C SER A 603 10.72 -12.50 21.59
N VAL A 604 9.56 -12.58 22.25
CA VAL A 604 9.36 -13.39 23.46
C VAL A 604 9.63 -14.89 23.20
N ASN A 605 9.67 -15.30 21.93
CA ASN A 605 9.86 -16.68 21.47
C ASN A 605 11.02 -16.85 20.48
N SER A 606 11.95 -15.91 20.40
CA SER A 606 13.15 -16.11 19.59
C SER A 606 13.97 -17.25 20.20
N PRO A 607 14.25 -18.34 19.48
CA PRO A 607 15.16 -19.37 19.96
C PRO A 607 16.60 -18.85 20.11
N TRP A 608 16.86 -17.64 19.60
CA TRP A 608 18.16 -17.00 19.68
C TRP A 608 18.31 -16.30 21.03
N GLN A 609 18.98 -16.96 21.97
CA GLN A 609 19.58 -16.29 23.13
C GLN A 609 20.98 -15.86 22.74
N PRO A 610 21.37 -14.58 22.92
CA PRO A 610 22.76 -14.20 22.75
C PRO A 610 23.60 -15.03 23.73
N HIS A 611 24.36 -15.97 23.21
CA HIS A 611 25.40 -16.57 24.00
C HIS A 611 26.33 -15.43 24.45
N ASN A 612 26.63 -15.38 25.75
CA ASN A 612 27.41 -14.35 26.40
C ASN A 612 28.59 -13.90 25.53
N MET A 613 28.56 -12.68 25.04
CA MET A 613 29.66 -12.03 24.33
C MET A 613 30.98 -12.05 25.16
N ALA A 614 30.91 -12.31 26.46
CA ALA A 614 32.08 -12.49 27.33
C ALA A 614 32.95 -13.71 26.97
N GLU A 615 32.42 -14.68 26.24
CA GLU A 615 33.25 -15.83 25.76
C GLU A 615 33.92 -15.53 24.41
N PHE A 616 33.39 -14.59 23.62
CA PHE A 616 34.00 -14.20 22.34
C PHE A 616 35.29 -13.39 22.50
N ASN A 617 35.35 -12.51 23.52
CA ASN A 617 36.51 -11.67 23.81
C ASN A 617 37.65 -12.42 24.52
N ARG A 618 37.54 -13.73 24.80
CA ARG A 618 38.59 -14.57 25.38
C ARG A 618 39.36 -15.44 24.38
N ALA A 619 38.94 -15.44 23.11
CA ALA A 619 39.53 -16.25 22.07
C ALA A 619 40.26 -15.43 20.98
N SER A 620 40.38 -14.11 21.14
CA SER A 620 41.17 -13.22 20.26
C SER A 620 42.51 -12.86 20.93
#